data_9bbf80901326503a28d7e0f8a253e27d
#
_entry.id   9bbf80901326503a28d7e0f8a253e27d
#
_cell.length_a   1.000
_cell.length_b   1.000
_cell.length_c   1.000
_cell.angle_alpha   90.00
_cell.angle_beta   90.00
_cell.angle_gamma   90.00
#
_symmetry.space_group_name_H-M   'P 1'
#
loop_
_entity.id
_entity.type
_entity.pdbx_description
1 polymer ?
#
loop_
_entity_poly.entity_id
_entity_poly.type
_entity_poly.pdbx_seq_one_letter_code
_entity_poly.pdbx_strand_id
1 'polypeptide(L)'
;GVLTRSHYLWKHEPCFMGWRRPNRPPKVAEQTLPSTWELPSFAKDERPDHPTPKPLDAFGIPMRQHVARGGLCYEPFSGSGSQIMAGEANGRRVFAMEISPAYVDVAVERWQAETGREAILDGDGRTFAEVRTERLGDDADAPADTPDRDAAPEPARKRKTAA
;
A
#
# COMPACT_ATOMS: atom_id res chain seq x y z
N GLY A 1 9.98 -16.64 -4.41
CA GLY A 1 9.85 -16.96 -5.86
C GLY A 1 8.66 -17.86 -6.07
N VAL A 2 7.89 -17.61 -7.11
CA VAL A 2 6.74 -18.45 -7.49
C VAL A 2 7.27 -19.75 -8.07
N LEU A 3 6.98 -20.87 -7.41
CA LEU A 3 7.26 -22.21 -7.93
C LEU A 3 6.26 -22.50 -9.05
N THR A 4 6.67 -22.27 -10.29
CA THR A 4 5.89 -22.76 -11.43
C THR A 4 6.33 -24.20 -11.74
N ARG A 5 5.41 -25.05 -12.20
CA ARG A 5 5.74 -26.41 -12.68
C ARG A 5 6.40 -26.38 -14.07
N SER A 6 7.08 -25.28 -14.43
CA SER A 6 7.81 -25.16 -15.68
C SER A 6 9.26 -25.63 -15.51
N HIS A 7 9.97 -25.84 -16.62
CA HIS A 7 11.37 -26.22 -16.62
C HIS A 7 12.30 -25.14 -15.99
N TYR A 8 11.79 -23.91 -15.81
CA TYR A 8 12.54 -22.78 -15.27
C TYR A 8 11.78 -22.12 -14.13
N LEU A 9 12.51 -21.73 -13.08
CA LEU A 9 11.95 -20.93 -11.99
C LEU A 9 11.95 -19.44 -12.38
N TRP A 10 10.81 -18.80 -12.21
CA TRP A 10 10.71 -17.37 -12.39
C TRP A 10 11.43 -16.62 -11.26
N LYS A 11 12.40 -15.79 -11.63
CA LYS A 11 13.14 -14.93 -10.68
C LYS A 11 12.73 -13.47 -10.75
N HIS A 12 11.70 -13.14 -11.52
CA HIS A 12 11.23 -11.77 -11.68
C HIS A 12 9.71 -11.71 -11.57
N GLU A 13 9.21 -10.55 -11.21
CA GLU A 13 7.79 -10.20 -11.28
C GLU A 13 7.63 -9.13 -12.37
N PRO A 14 6.75 -9.32 -13.38
CA PRO A 14 6.55 -8.32 -14.41
C PRO A 14 5.73 -7.15 -13.87
N CYS A 15 6.14 -5.92 -14.24
CA CYS A 15 5.36 -4.72 -14.05
C CYS A 15 4.90 -4.20 -15.40
N PHE A 16 3.64 -3.81 -15.52
CA PHE A 16 3.09 -3.28 -16.74
C PHE A 16 2.94 -1.77 -16.64
N MET A 17 3.40 -1.06 -17.65
CA MET A 17 3.17 0.38 -17.80
C MET A 17 2.19 0.62 -18.94
N GLY A 18 1.10 1.33 -18.65
CA GLY A 18 0.08 1.65 -19.61
C GLY A 18 -0.41 3.09 -19.48
N TRP A 19 -1.04 3.60 -20.55
CA TRP A 19 -1.68 4.91 -20.55
C TRP A 19 -2.83 4.95 -21.53
N ARG A 20 -3.78 5.87 -21.27
CA ARG A 20 -4.85 6.17 -22.20
C ARG A 20 -4.38 7.21 -23.22
N ARG A 21 -4.47 6.89 -24.51
CA ARG A 21 -4.14 7.87 -25.56
C ARG A 21 -5.04 9.10 -25.48
N PRO A 22 -4.51 10.31 -25.74
CA PRO A 22 -3.14 10.65 -26.13
C PRO A 22 -2.19 10.88 -24.92
N ASN A 23 -2.62 10.68 -23.68
CA ASN A 23 -1.98 11.13 -22.45
C ASN A 23 -0.86 10.19 -21.99
N ARG A 24 0.25 10.14 -22.73
CA ARG A 24 1.44 9.42 -22.28
C ARG A 24 2.02 10.10 -21.03
N PRO A 25 2.32 9.35 -19.95
CA PRO A 25 2.97 9.92 -18.78
C PRO A 25 4.29 10.59 -19.13
N PRO A 26 4.59 11.79 -18.59
CA PRO A 26 5.87 12.44 -18.79
C PRO A 26 7.01 11.60 -18.18
N LYS A 27 8.22 11.79 -18.72
CA LYS A 27 9.44 11.39 -18.05
C LYS A 27 9.93 12.62 -17.27
N VAL A 28 9.86 12.56 -15.94
CA VAL A 28 10.26 13.66 -15.05
C VAL A 28 11.73 13.52 -14.65
N ALA A 29 12.21 12.29 -14.47
CA ALA A 29 13.61 12.06 -14.11
C ALA A 29 14.56 12.30 -15.30
N GLU A 30 15.72 12.87 -15.01
CA GLU A 30 16.75 13.10 -16.03
C GLU A 30 17.35 11.79 -16.56
N GLN A 31 17.56 10.83 -15.66
CA GLN A 31 18.16 9.55 -16.01
C GLN A 31 17.14 8.57 -16.61
N THR A 32 17.58 7.82 -17.61
CA THR A 32 16.85 6.65 -18.11
C THR A 32 17.26 5.44 -17.28
N LEU A 33 16.28 4.82 -16.64
CA LEU A 33 16.51 3.62 -15.84
C LEU A 33 16.38 2.36 -16.69
N PRO A 34 17.08 1.27 -16.32
CA PRO A 34 16.92 -0.03 -16.98
C PRO A 34 15.49 -0.56 -16.76
N SER A 35 15.05 -1.45 -17.63
CA SER A 35 13.74 -2.10 -17.50
C SER A 35 13.70 -3.21 -16.47
N THR A 36 14.86 -3.65 -15.99
CA THR A 36 14.98 -4.64 -14.92
C THR A 36 15.51 -3.97 -13.66
N TRP A 37 14.81 -4.19 -12.53
CA TRP A 37 15.19 -3.64 -11.24
C TRP A 37 15.52 -4.78 -10.29
N GLU A 38 16.69 -4.72 -9.69
CA GLU A 38 17.09 -5.63 -8.61
C GLU A 38 16.63 -5.00 -7.30
N LEU A 39 15.56 -5.54 -6.73
CA LEU A 39 15.00 -5.06 -5.49
C LEU A 39 15.31 -6.07 -4.38
N PRO A 40 15.60 -5.60 -3.15
CA PRO A 40 15.84 -6.49 -2.04
C PRO A 40 14.60 -7.38 -1.80
N SER A 41 14.82 -8.68 -1.69
CA SER A 41 13.80 -9.61 -1.19
C SER A 41 14.04 -9.81 0.30
N PHE A 42 13.01 -9.65 1.11
CA PHE A 42 13.12 -9.99 2.52
C PHE A 42 13.35 -11.50 2.67
N ALA A 43 14.38 -11.87 3.42
CA ALA A 43 14.57 -13.26 3.84
C ALA A 43 13.35 -13.70 4.68
N LYS A 44 13.08 -15.02 4.68
CA LYS A 44 11.90 -15.58 5.33
C LYS A 44 11.84 -15.26 6.83
N ASP A 45 13.01 -15.12 7.44
CA ASP A 45 13.21 -14.88 8.88
C ASP A 45 13.28 -13.38 9.24
N GLU A 46 13.39 -12.49 8.23
CA GLU A 46 13.42 -11.04 8.40
C GLU A 46 12.07 -10.38 8.09
N ARG A 47 11.04 -11.19 7.87
CA ARG A 47 9.70 -10.67 7.64
C ARG A 47 9.16 -10.14 8.96
N PRO A 48 8.82 -8.85 9.04
CA PRO A 48 7.99 -8.37 10.14
C PRO A 48 6.73 -9.24 10.21
N ASP A 49 6.11 -9.38 11.36
CA ASP A 49 4.85 -10.12 11.55
C ASP A 49 3.69 -9.69 10.63
N HIS A 50 3.95 -8.76 9.75
CA HIS A 50 3.03 -8.26 8.73
C HIS A 50 3.21 -8.99 7.40
N PRO A 51 2.13 -9.27 6.66
CA PRO A 51 2.19 -9.87 5.33
C PRO A 51 3.13 -9.04 4.44
N THR A 52 4.10 -9.71 3.84
CA THR A 52 5.29 -9.20 3.14
C THR A 52 5.05 -7.88 2.42
N PRO A 53 5.50 -6.74 2.97
CA PRO A 53 5.40 -5.48 2.26
C PRO A 53 6.25 -5.57 0.99
N LYS A 54 5.73 -5.08 -0.12
CA LYS A 54 6.54 -4.93 -1.34
C LYS A 54 7.70 -3.97 -1.05
N PRO A 55 8.90 -4.18 -1.61
CA PRO A 55 10.00 -3.24 -1.49
C PRO A 55 9.53 -1.84 -1.90
N LEU A 56 9.85 -0.83 -1.09
CA LEU A 56 9.39 0.55 -1.35
C LEU A 56 9.84 1.07 -2.71
N ASP A 57 11.00 0.65 -3.18
CA ASP A 57 11.51 1.05 -4.49
C ASP A 57 10.69 0.50 -5.67
N ALA A 58 9.93 -0.58 -5.49
CA ALA A 58 8.98 -1.01 -6.52
C ALA A 58 7.96 0.08 -6.88
N PHE A 59 7.61 0.92 -5.92
CA PHE A 59 6.74 2.09 -6.09
C PHE A 59 7.54 3.38 -6.27
N GLY A 60 8.64 3.54 -5.55
CA GLY A 60 9.47 4.74 -5.57
C GLY A 60 10.10 5.02 -6.95
N ILE A 61 10.56 3.99 -7.63
CA ILE A 61 11.16 4.11 -8.98
C ILE A 61 10.17 4.74 -9.97
N PRO A 62 8.96 4.17 -10.22
CA PRO A 62 8.01 4.80 -11.14
C PRO A 62 7.53 6.18 -10.67
N MET A 63 7.41 6.41 -9.35
CA MET A 63 7.09 7.74 -8.84
C MET A 63 8.15 8.77 -9.23
N ARG A 64 9.42 8.46 -9.03
CA ARG A 64 10.51 9.36 -9.40
C ARG A 64 10.58 9.59 -10.91
N GLN A 65 10.25 8.58 -11.71
CA GLN A 65 10.30 8.68 -13.17
C GLN A 65 9.17 9.50 -13.78
N HIS A 66 7.97 9.45 -13.21
CA HIS A 66 6.77 9.94 -13.89
C HIS A 66 5.99 11.00 -13.12
N VAL A 67 6.29 11.20 -11.85
CA VAL A 67 5.55 12.14 -10.98
C VAL A 67 6.52 13.16 -10.40
N ALA A 68 6.25 14.45 -10.62
CA ALA A 68 7.02 15.53 -10.00
C ALA A 68 6.87 15.50 -8.46
N ARG A 69 7.83 16.08 -7.72
CA ARG A 69 7.68 16.27 -6.28
C ARG A 69 6.41 17.05 -5.97
N GLY A 70 5.68 16.64 -4.93
CA GLY A 70 4.36 17.19 -4.61
C GLY A 70 3.22 16.71 -5.51
N GLY A 71 3.54 15.99 -6.60
CA GLY A 71 2.53 15.41 -7.48
C GLY A 71 1.76 14.27 -6.84
N LEU A 72 0.67 13.87 -7.48
CA LEU A 72 -0.31 12.92 -6.97
C LEU A 72 -0.11 11.53 -7.58
N CYS A 73 -0.11 10.52 -6.72
CA CYS A 73 -0.25 9.11 -7.07
C CYS A 73 -1.59 8.58 -6.55
N TYR A 74 -2.20 7.66 -7.28
CA TYR A 74 -3.42 6.99 -6.87
C TYR A 74 -3.17 5.49 -6.76
N GLU A 75 -3.58 4.90 -5.62
CA GLU A 75 -3.42 3.48 -5.32
C GLU A 75 -4.77 2.87 -4.91
N PRO A 76 -5.44 2.15 -5.81
CA PRO A 76 -6.75 1.58 -5.51
C PRO A 76 -6.72 0.27 -4.70
N PHE A 77 -5.53 -0.31 -4.44
CA PHE A 77 -5.35 -1.59 -3.75
C PHE A 77 -4.19 -1.51 -2.76
N SER A 78 -4.31 -0.62 -1.78
CA SER A 78 -3.20 -0.17 -0.94
C SER A 78 -2.60 -1.26 -0.06
N GLY A 79 -3.41 -2.22 0.39
CA GLY A 79 -2.97 -3.20 1.37
C GLY A 79 -2.37 -2.53 2.61
N SER A 80 -1.20 -2.97 3.02
CA SER A 80 -0.47 -2.42 4.17
C SER A 80 0.21 -1.06 3.91
N GLY A 81 -0.11 -0.35 2.84
CA GLY A 81 0.33 1.03 2.61
C GLY A 81 1.75 1.22 2.06
N SER A 82 2.36 0.22 1.42
CA SER A 82 3.74 0.36 0.90
C SER A 82 3.90 1.52 -0.08
N GLN A 83 2.87 1.80 -0.90
CA GLN A 83 2.90 2.94 -1.81
C GLN A 83 2.78 4.28 -1.07
N ILE A 84 2.05 4.33 0.04
CA ILE A 84 1.98 5.52 0.91
C ILE A 84 3.37 5.83 1.47
N MET A 85 4.07 4.81 2.01
CA MET A 85 5.44 4.96 2.51
C MET A 85 6.40 5.41 1.41
N ALA A 86 6.30 4.81 0.22
CA ALA A 86 7.11 5.22 -0.92
C ALA A 86 6.83 6.67 -1.35
N GLY A 87 5.58 7.10 -1.32
CA GLY A 87 5.17 8.47 -1.59
C GLY A 87 5.77 9.45 -0.61
N GLU A 88 5.68 9.18 0.68
CA GLU A 88 6.25 10.00 1.75
C GLU A 88 7.77 10.14 1.58
N ALA A 89 8.49 9.01 1.44
CA ALA A 89 9.94 8.99 1.25
C ALA A 89 10.41 9.76 0.01
N ASN A 90 9.57 9.83 -1.02
CA ASN A 90 9.91 10.51 -2.28
C ASN A 90 9.27 11.91 -2.41
N GLY A 91 8.51 12.37 -1.42
CA GLY A 91 7.83 13.67 -1.44
C GLY A 91 6.72 13.75 -2.50
N ARG A 92 5.94 12.67 -2.65
CA ARG A 92 4.72 12.61 -3.49
C ARG A 92 3.51 12.41 -2.60
N ARG A 93 2.37 12.90 -3.05
CA ARG A 93 1.10 12.68 -2.38
C ARG A 93 0.50 11.38 -2.89
N VAL A 94 0.00 10.55 -1.98
CA VAL A 94 -0.66 9.29 -2.36
C VAL A 94 -2.10 9.31 -1.88
N PHE A 95 -3.04 9.08 -2.78
CA PHE A 95 -4.43 8.79 -2.48
C PHE A 95 -4.64 7.30 -2.64
N ALA A 96 -4.92 6.66 -1.52
CA ALA A 96 -5.00 5.21 -1.44
C ALA A 96 -6.40 4.77 -1.08
N MET A 97 -6.79 3.60 -1.58
CA MET A 97 -8.02 2.92 -1.21
C MET A 97 -7.69 1.50 -0.78
N GLU A 98 -8.41 1.03 0.23
CA GLU A 98 -8.33 -0.34 0.72
C GLU A 98 -9.72 -0.79 1.18
N ILE A 99 -10.10 -2.01 0.82
CA ILE A 99 -11.40 -2.57 1.16
C ILE A 99 -11.42 -3.19 2.56
N SER A 100 -10.27 -3.64 3.05
CA SER A 100 -10.12 -4.23 4.39
C SER A 100 -9.81 -3.15 5.43
N PRO A 101 -10.72 -2.89 6.39
CA PRO A 101 -10.45 -1.93 7.46
C PRO A 101 -9.17 -2.23 8.24
N ALA A 102 -8.89 -3.49 8.52
CA ALA A 102 -7.68 -3.89 9.25
C ALA A 102 -6.40 -3.52 8.50
N TYR A 103 -6.37 -3.62 7.16
CA TYR A 103 -5.23 -3.14 6.38
C TYR A 103 -5.14 -1.61 6.33
N VAL A 104 -6.28 -0.90 6.41
CA VAL A 104 -6.26 0.56 6.56
C VAL A 104 -5.58 0.94 7.87
N ASP A 105 -5.95 0.29 8.98
CA ASP A 105 -5.35 0.54 10.29
C ASP A 105 -3.84 0.27 10.27
N VAL A 106 -3.41 -0.88 9.72
CA VAL A 106 -1.98 -1.20 9.53
C VAL A 106 -1.26 -0.12 8.72
N ALA A 107 -1.87 0.36 7.64
CA ALA A 107 -1.24 1.39 6.80
C ALA A 107 -1.09 2.73 7.55
N VAL A 108 -2.08 3.12 8.34
CA VAL A 108 -2.05 4.34 9.17
C VAL A 108 -1.00 4.21 10.26
N GLU A 109 -0.99 3.11 11.00
CA GLU A 109 -0.01 2.86 12.08
C GLU A 109 1.42 2.88 11.53
N ARG A 110 1.68 2.24 10.40
CA ARG A 110 2.99 2.28 9.73
C ARG A 110 3.40 3.68 9.35
N TRP A 111 2.49 4.46 8.77
CA TRP A 111 2.79 5.82 8.37
C TRP A 111 3.09 6.71 9.58
N GLN A 112 2.32 6.58 10.67
CA GLN A 112 2.59 7.29 11.92
C GLN A 112 3.96 6.92 12.50
N ALA A 113 4.27 5.63 12.56
CA ALA A 113 5.56 5.15 13.05
C ALA A 113 6.75 5.66 12.22
N GLU A 114 6.63 5.66 10.89
CA GLU A 114 7.69 6.10 9.98
C GLU A 114 7.90 7.61 10.02
N THR A 115 6.82 8.39 10.12
CA THR A 115 6.88 9.85 9.99
C THR A 115 6.93 10.59 11.31
N GLY A 116 6.55 9.94 12.43
CA GLY A 116 6.36 10.58 13.73
C GLY A 116 5.19 11.57 13.77
N ARG A 117 4.30 11.54 12.78
CA ARG A 117 3.12 12.42 12.69
C ARG A 117 1.86 11.65 13.02
N GLU A 118 0.84 12.35 13.49
CA GLU A 118 -0.50 11.80 13.71
C GLU A 118 -1.33 11.84 12.42
N ALA A 119 -2.03 10.75 12.13
CA ALA A 119 -3.03 10.72 11.08
C ALA A 119 -4.33 11.37 11.59
N ILE A 120 -4.88 12.25 10.77
CA ILE A 120 -6.07 13.05 11.11
C ILE A 120 -7.21 12.65 10.19
N LEU A 121 -8.37 12.40 10.76
CA LEU A 121 -9.59 12.13 10.00
C LEU A 121 -10.05 13.40 9.29
N ASP A 122 -10.16 13.32 7.96
CA ASP A 122 -10.65 14.44 7.16
C ASP A 122 -12.13 14.75 7.51
N GLY A 123 -12.42 16.02 7.64
CA GLY A 123 -13.76 16.54 7.91
C GLY A 123 -14.08 16.82 9.38
N ASP A 124 -13.48 16.11 10.37
CA ASP A 124 -13.72 16.42 11.79
C ASP A 124 -12.44 16.69 12.60
N GLY A 125 -11.28 16.41 12.03
CA GLY A 125 -9.97 16.73 12.62
C GLY A 125 -9.52 15.82 13.77
N ARG A 126 -10.24 14.73 14.05
CA ARG A 126 -9.86 13.76 15.09
C ARG A 126 -8.62 12.95 14.65
N THR A 127 -7.80 12.60 15.64
CA THR A 127 -6.66 11.70 15.43
C THR A 127 -7.12 10.25 15.22
N PHE A 128 -6.24 9.45 14.62
CA PHE A 128 -6.49 8.01 14.49
C PHE A 128 -6.73 7.33 15.85
N ALA A 129 -5.99 7.72 16.89
CA ALA A 129 -6.16 7.18 18.24
C ALA A 129 -7.53 7.49 18.83
N GLU A 130 -8.04 8.73 18.67
CA GLU A 130 -9.36 9.12 19.15
C GLU A 130 -10.48 8.34 18.44
N VAL A 131 -10.39 8.19 17.12
CA VAL A 131 -11.37 7.42 16.34
C VAL A 131 -11.32 5.95 16.70
N ARG A 132 -10.13 5.40 16.92
CA ARG A 132 -9.94 4.01 17.34
C ARG A 132 -10.57 3.75 18.70
N THR A 133 -10.29 4.59 19.69
CA THR A 133 -10.86 4.47 21.03
C THR A 133 -12.39 4.53 21.00
N GLU A 134 -12.97 5.44 20.21
CA GLU A 134 -14.41 5.53 20.07
C GLU A 134 -15.04 4.25 19.49
N ARG A 135 -14.36 3.62 18.51
CA ARG A 135 -14.90 2.47 17.78
C ARG A 135 -14.68 1.14 18.48
N LEU A 136 -13.57 0.99 19.17
CA LEU A 136 -13.13 -0.28 19.78
C LEU A 136 -13.29 -0.28 21.31
N GLY A 137 -13.45 0.87 21.97
CA GLY A 137 -13.54 0.96 23.41
C GLY A 137 -12.29 0.39 24.09
N ASP A 138 -12.48 -0.55 25.05
CA ASP A 138 -11.39 -1.15 25.81
C ASP A 138 -10.42 -1.99 24.94
N ASP A 139 -10.81 -2.37 23.73
CA ASP A 139 -9.97 -3.11 22.77
C ASP A 139 -9.08 -2.18 21.91
N ALA A 140 -9.10 -0.88 22.17
CA ALA A 140 -8.38 0.11 21.36
C ALA A 140 -6.85 -0.09 21.34
N ASP A 141 -6.29 -0.66 22.39
CA ASP A 141 -4.84 -0.92 22.49
C ASP A 141 -4.38 -2.25 21.87
N ALA A 142 -5.33 -3.07 21.38
CA ALA A 142 -4.97 -4.28 20.67
C ALA A 142 -4.29 -3.94 19.33
N PRO A 143 -3.19 -4.63 18.96
CA PRO A 143 -2.58 -4.44 17.65
C PRO A 143 -3.57 -4.76 16.54
N ALA A 144 -3.46 -4.05 15.42
CA ALA A 144 -4.32 -4.31 14.25
C ALA A 144 -4.14 -5.77 13.81
N ASP A 145 -5.22 -6.54 13.84
CA ASP A 145 -5.20 -7.94 13.45
C ASP A 145 -4.97 -8.01 11.93
N THR A 146 -3.87 -8.64 11.53
CA THR A 146 -3.51 -8.78 10.12
C THR A 146 -4.44 -9.81 9.49
N PRO A 147 -5.27 -9.45 8.53
CA PRO A 147 -6.22 -10.39 7.94
C PRO A 147 -5.48 -11.54 7.27
N ASP A 148 -5.95 -12.76 7.52
CA ASP A 148 -5.48 -13.96 6.83
C ASP A 148 -5.73 -13.81 5.32
N ARG A 149 -4.68 -13.93 4.51
CA ARG A 149 -4.76 -13.83 3.05
C ARG A 149 -5.56 -14.96 2.41
N ASP A 150 -5.68 -16.08 3.12
CA ASP A 150 -6.39 -17.27 2.64
C ASP A 150 -7.83 -17.33 3.13
N ALA A 151 -8.27 -16.39 3.97
CA ALA A 151 -9.66 -16.25 4.36
C ALA A 151 -10.49 -15.84 3.14
N ALA A 152 -11.37 -16.71 2.69
CA ALA A 152 -12.35 -16.39 1.66
C ALA A 152 -13.17 -15.16 2.08
N PRO A 153 -13.47 -14.21 1.18
CA PRO A 153 -14.25 -13.03 1.52
C PRO A 153 -15.61 -13.47 2.08
N GLU A 154 -15.96 -12.98 3.26
CA GLU A 154 -17.29 -13.20 3.81
C GLU A 154 -18.35 -12.82 2.78
N PRO A 155 -19.36 -13.66 2.54
CA PRO A 155 -20.40 -13.35 1.57
C PRO A 155 -21.13 -12.09 2.00
N ALA A 156 -21.18 -11.11 1.11
CA ALA A 156 -21.82 -9.82 1.33
C ALA A 156 -23.22 -10.04 1.94
N ARG A 157 -23.44 -9.52 3.15
CA ARG A 157 -24.74 -9.53 3.82
C ARG A 157 -25.77 -8.90 2.88
N LYS A 158 -26.69 -9.73 2.37
CA LYS A 158 -27.82 -9.25 1.58
C LYS A 158 -28.61 -8.25 2.43
N ARG A 159 -28.59 -7.00 2.04
CA ARG A 159 -29.51 -6.00 2.60
C ARG A 159 -30.93 -6.52 2.35
N LYS A 160 -31.66 -6.83 3.43
CA LYS A 160 -33.09 -7.05 3.33
C LYS A 160 -33.70 -5.71 2.92
N THR A 161 -34.16 -5.62 1.69
CA THR A 161 -35.09 -4.58 1.28
C THR A 161 -36.36 -4.81 2.06
N ALA A 162 -36.69 -3.88 2.96
CA ALA A 162 -38.02 -3.83 3.56
C ALA A 162 -39.02 -3.44 2.46
N ALA A 163 -40.05 -4.24 2.33
CA ALA A 163 -41.19 -3.97 1.48
C ALA A 163 -42.08 -2.87 2.11
#